data_fb0dc8fe1a792fd3ac98aa88cd76fac7
#
_entry.id   fb0dc8fe1a792fd3ac98aa88cd76fac7
#
_cell.length_a   1.000
_cell.length_b   1.000
_cell.length_c   1.000
_cell.angle_alpha   90.00
_cell.angle_beta   90.00
_cell.angle_gamma   90.00
#
_symmetry.space_group_name_H-M   'P 1'
#
loop_
_entity.id
_entity.type
_entity.pdbx_description
1 polymer ?
#
loop_
_entity_poly.entity_id
_entity_poly.type
_entity_poly.pdbx_seq_one_letter_code
_entity_poly.pdbx_strand_id
1 'polypeptide(L)'
;MMHSTAHEPHKNTQALLGKSSKNAKNWALLLLLVYGILVAVTVIGTGFKLATGDHARELFEFASNPVLGLIIGMVCTALIQSSSTVSSIIVAMVAGGLPITIAIPMIMGANIGTSITSTLVSLGHIADKKEFQRAFASATIHDFFNLLSVVIFLPLEIAFNLLERLSG
;
A
#
# COMPACT_ATOMS: atom_id res chain seq x y z
N MET A 1 -59.32 -6.91 -37.93
CA MET A 1 -58.58 -5.95 -37.13
C MET A 1 -57.18 -6.51 -36.91
N MET A 2 -56.22 -6.09 -37.72
CA MET A 2 -54.82 -6.48 -37.65
C MET A 2 -54.09 -5.42 -36.80
N HIS A 3 -53.61 -5.81 -35.62
CA HIS A 3 -52.71 -4.95 -34.83
C HIS A 3 -51.30 -5.15 -35.33
N SER A 4 -50.76 -4.17 -36.06
CA SER A 4 -49.38 -4.07 -36.44
C SER A 4 -48.53 -3.72 -35.23
N THR A 5 -47.75 -4.65 -34.74
CA THR A 5 -46.67 -4.41 -33.76
C THR A 5 -45.44 -3.88 -34.51
N ALA A 6 -45.35 -2.58 -34.64
CA ALA A 6 -44.11 -1.92 -35.10
C ALA A 6 -43.04 -2.16 -34.03
N HIS A 7 -42.10 -3.01 -34.37
CA HIS A 7 -40.92 -3.30 -33.60
C HIS A 7 -39.99 -2.08 -33.59
N GLU A 8 -39.74 -1.48 -32.41
CA GLU A 8 -38.82 -0.33 -32.23
C GLU A 8 -37.34 -0.78 -32.16
N PRO A 9 -36.58 -0.78 -33.27
CA PRO A 9 -35.14 -1.14 -33.22
C PRO A 9 -34.24 0.00 -32.70
N HIS A 10 -34.73 1.25 -32.63
CA HIS A 10 -33.92 2.41 -32.28
C HIS A 10 -33.54 2.55 -30.79
N LYS A 11 -34.33 2.05 -29.85
CA LYS A 11 -34.01 2.13 -28.41
C LYS A 11 -32.85 1.24 -28.01
N ASN A 12 -32.71 0.07 -28.64
CA ASN A 12 -31.65 -0.88 -28.32
C ASN A 12 -30.27 -0.41 -28.78
N THR A 13 -30.20 0.25 -29.91
CA THR A 13 -28.92 0.77 -30.48
C THR A 13 -28.35 1.91 -29.63
N GLN A 14 -29.20 2.83 -29.16
CA GLN A 14 -28.76 3.92 -28.27
C GLN A 14 -28.30 3.42 -26.89
N ALA A 15 -28.95 2.38 -26.34
CA ALA A 15 -28.53 1.76 -25.08
C ALA A 15 -27.16 1.06 -25.20
N LEU A 16 -26.89 0.40 -26.33
CA LEU A 16 -25.61 -0.26 -26.60
C LEU A 16 -24.48 0.76 -26.83
N LEU A 17 -24.76 1.85 -27.53
CA LEU A 17 -23.78 2.93 -27.75
C LEU A 17 -23.46 3.66 -26.44
N GLY A 18 -24.45 3.90 -25.59
CA GLY A 18 -24.25 4.51 -24.27
C GLY A 18 -23.42 3.63 -23.31
N LYS A 19 -23.61 2.30 -23.37
CA LYS A 19 -22.82 1.34 -22.60
C LYS A 19 -21.38 1.24 -23.09
N SER A 20 -21.16 1.28 -24.40
CA SER A 20 -19.82 1.28 -25.02
C SER A 20 -19.03 2.55 -24.69
N SER A 21 -19.67 3.72 -24.74
CA SER A 21 -19.03 5.00 -24.40
C SER A 21 -18.63 5.07 -22.91
N LYS A 22 -19.46 4.54 -21.99
CA LYS A 22 -19.13 4.47 -20.56
C LYS A 22 -17.93 3.54 -20.32
N ASN A 23 -17.88 2.41 -21.01
CA ASN A 23 -16.75 1.49 -20.92
C ASN A 23 -15.47 2.14 -21.44
N ALA A 24 -15.48 2.81 -22.58
CA ALA A 24 -14.32 3.50 -23.12
C ALA A 24 -13.78 4.59 -22.16
N LYS A 25 -14.67 5.38 -21.55
CA LYS A 25 -14.30 6.38 -20.53
C LYS A 25 -13.66 5.74 -19.30
N ASN A 26 -14.22 4.61 -18.83
CA ASN A 26 -13.67 3.89 -17.68
C ASN A 26 -12.29 3.31 -17.97
N TRP A 27 -12.09 2.76 -19.17
CA TRP A 27 -10.78 2.28 -19.61
C TRP A 27 -9.77 3.43 -19.76
N ALA A 28 -10.18 4.55 -20.33
CA ALA A 28 -9.33 5.74 -20.43
C ALA A 28 -8.93 6.27 -19.04
N LEU A 29 -9.88 6.32 -18.10
CA LEU A 29 -9.61 6.72 -16.71
C LEU A 29 -8.64 5.74 -16.04
N LEU A 30 -8.83 4.44 -16.23
CA LEU A 30 -7.94 3.41 -15.68
C LEU A 30 -6.52 3.59 -16.21
N LEU A 31 -6.35 3.74 -17.51
CA LEU A 31 -5.04 3.97 -18.11
C LEU A 31 -4.39 5.26 -17.62
N LEU A 32 -5.17 6.34 -17.46
CA LEU A 32 -4.69 7.60 -16.90
C LEU A 32 -4.22 7.43 -15.46
N LEU A 33 -4.98 6.69 -14.64
CA LEU A 33 -4.59 6.42 -13.24
C LEU A 33 -3.34 5.56 -13.16
N VAL A 34 -3.22 4.51 -13.98
CA VAL A 34 -2.00 3.69 -14.06
C VAL A 34 -0.81 4.53 -14.49
N TYR A 35 -0.96 5.37 -15.52
CA TYR A 35 0.08 6.30 -15.92
C TYR A 35 0.46 7.27 -14.79
N GLY A 36 -0.53 7.81 -14.07
CA GLY A 36 -0.30 8.68 -12.92
C GLY A 36 0.52 7.99 -11.80
N ILE A 37 0.25 6.70 -11.52
CA ILE A 37 1.03 5.92 -10.56
C ILE A 37 2.49 5.77 -11.05
N LEU A 38 2.73 5.44 -12.31
CA LEU A 38 4.07 5.30 -12.88
C LEU A 38 4.86 6.61 -12.80
N VAL A 39 4.21 7.73 -13.11
CA VAL A 39 4.82 9.07 -12.98
C VAL A 39 5.14 9.36 -11.51
N ALA A 40 4.23 9.08 -10.58
CA ALA A 40 4.46 9.30 -9.14
C ALA A 40 5.65 8.49 -8.62
N VAL A 41 5.73 7.20 -8.98
CA VAL A 41 6.88 6.34 -8.62
C VAL A 41 8.19 6.92 -9.15
N THR A 42 8.21 7.37 -10.41
CA THR A 42 9.40 7.96 -11.03
C THR A 42 9.82 9.26 -10.34
N VAL A 43 8.86 10.13 -10.02
CA VAL A 43 9.13 11.41 -9.34
C VAL A 43 9.66 11.17 -7.93
N ILE A 44 9.05 10.25 -7.15
CA ILE A 44 9.50 9.92 -5.80
C ILE A 44 10.91 9.30 -5.84
N GLY A 45 11.16 8.34 -6.74
CA GLY A 45 12.45 7.68 -6.88
C GLY A 45 13.55 8.67 -7.29
N THR A 46 13.27 9.55 -8.24
CA THR A 46 14.23 10.59 -8.66
C THR A 46 14.47 11.60 -7.53
N GLY A 47 13.40 12.04 -6.85
CA GLY A 47 13.50 12.94 -5.70
C GLY A 47 14.33 12.33 -4.57
N PHE A 48 14.12 11.04 -4.27
CA PHE A 48 14.92 10.31 -3.29
C PHE A 48 16.40 10.28 -3.70
N LYS A 49 16.70 9.90 -4.95
CA LYS A 49 18.09 9.86 -5.46
C LYS A 49 18.77 11.22 -5.39
N LEU A 50 18.08 12.30 -5.72
CA LEU A 50 18.61 13.66 -5.63
C LEU A 50 18.80 14.11 -4.18
N ALA A 51 17.86 13.76 -3.30
CA ALA A 51 17.92 14.14 -1.89
C ALA A 51 19.01 13.39 -1.12
N THR A 52 19.24 12.12 -1.44
CA THR A 52 20.30 11.32 -0.80
C THR A 52 21.67 11.67 -1.35
N GLY A 53 21.82 11.91 -2.65
CA GLY A 53 23.05 12.36 -3.31
C GLY A 53 24.32 11.70 -2.79
N ASP A 54 25.29 12.49 -2.39
CA ASP A 54 26.56 12.02 -1.85
C ASP A 54 26.46 11.42 -0.43
N HIS A 55 25.36 11.66 0.28
CA HIS A 55 25.11 11.13 1.62
C HIS A 55 24.37 9.77 1.61
N ALA A 56 24.08 9.23 0.43
CA ALA A 56 23.36 7.96 0.29
C ALA A 56 24.03 6.84 1.10
N ARG A 57 25.37 6.79 1.07
CA ARG A 57 26.14 5.77 1.77
C ARG A 57 25.95 5.84 3.29
N GLU A 58 26.03 7.03 3.88
CA GLU A 58 25.88 7.23 5.32
C GLU A 58 24.46 6.89 5.77
N LEU A 59 23.45 7.30 4.99
CA LEU A 59 22.06 6.99 5.25
C LEU A 59 21.78 5.48 5.16
N PHE A 60 22.39 4.80 4.19
CA PHE A 60 22.23 3.36 4.02
C PHE A 60 22.97 2.57 5.11
N GLU A 61 24.15 3.01 5.52
CA GLU A 61 24.86 2.42 6.66
C GLU A 61 24.05 2.54 7.96
N PHE A 62 23.45 3.71 8.21
CA PHE A 62 22.54 3.89 9.35
C PHE A 62 21.28 3.01 9.26
N ALA A 63 20.65 2.96 8.09
CA ALA A 63 19.43 2.19 7.85
C ALA A 63 19.69 0.69 7.62
N SER A 64 20.94 0.24 7.55
CA SER A 64 21.30 -1.18 7.35
C SER A 64 20.93 -2.08 8.51
N ASN A 65 20.68 -1.51 9.70
CA ASN A 65 20.14 -2.26 10.82
C ASN A 65 18.66 -2.59 10.58
N PRO A 66 18.28 -3.88 10.45
CA PRO A 66 16.91 -4.28 10.14
C PRO A 66 15.87 -3.79 11.17
N VAL A 67 16.28 -3.70 12.45
CA VAL A 67 15.41 -3.21 13.52
C VAL A 67 15.11 -1.71 13.33
N LEU A 68 16.11 -0.94 12.90
CA LEU A 68 15.94 0.48 12.60
C LEU A 68 15.02 0.69 11.39
N GLY A 69 15.20 -0.07 10.32
CA GLY A 69 14.32 -0.07 9.15
C GLY A 69 12.86 -0.36 9.55
N LEU A 70 12.65 -1.38 10.37
CA LEU A 70 11.33 -1.73 10.90
C LEU A 70 10.71 -0.57 11.71
N ILE A 71 11.47 0.05 12.61
CA ILE A 71 10.99 1.19 13.41
C ILE A 71 10.63 2.37 12.51
N ILE A 72 11.46 2.68 11.50
CA ILE A 72 11.19 3.77 10.56
C ILE A 72 9.86 3.52 9.82
N GLY A 73 9.68 2.32 9.26
CA GLY A 73 8.43 1.96 8.59
C GLY A 73 7.19 2.06 9.49
N MET A 74 7.33 1.59 10.74
CA MET A 74 6.28 1.66 11.76
C MET A 74 5.90 3.11 12.08
N VAL A 75 6.88 3.96 12.36
CA VAL A 75 6.67 5.38 12.71
C VAL A 75 6.08 6.13 11.53
N CYS A 76 6.61 5.94 10.32
CA CYS A 76 6.06 6.56 9.11
C CYS A 76 4.59 6.19 8.92
N THR A 77 4.23 4.92 9.09
CA THR A 77 2.83 4.49 8.95
C THR A 77 1.94 5.05 10.06
N ALA A 78 2.41 5.09 11.30
CA ALA A 78 1.67 5.68 12.40
C ALA A 78 1.40 7.18 12.20
N LEU A 79 2.35 7.91 11.59
CA LEU A 79 2.20 9.35 11.28
C LEU A 79 1.30 9.58 10.06
N ILE A 80 1.52 8.86 8.96
CA ILE A 80 0.77 9.00 7.70
C ILE A 80 -0.60 8.34 7.79
N GLN A 81 -0.77 7.38 8.71
CA GLN A 81 -1.97 6.56 8.91
C GLN A 81 -2.40 5.75 7.68
N SER A 82 -1.43 5.39 6.82
CA SER A 82 -1.65 4.62 5.59
C SER A 82 -0.42 3.79 5.25
N SER A 83 -0.47 2.49 5.55
CA SER A 83 0.62 1.56 5.19
C SER A 83 0.77 1.40 3.68
N SER A 84 -0.31 1.45 2.92
CA SER A 84 -0.23 1.40 1.45
C SER A 84 0.49 2.60 0.87
N THR A 85 0.27 3.81 1.42
CA THR A 85 1.03 5.01 1.01
C THR A 85 2.50 4.85 1.37
N VAL A 86 2.81 4.45 2.60
CA VAL A 86 4.21 4.25 3.05
C VAL A 86 4.90 3.17 2.21
N SER A 87 4.25 2.03 1.97
CA SER A 87 4.80 0.96 1.13
C SER A 87 5.04 1.44 -0.31
N SER A 88 4.13 2.22 -0.88
CA SER A 88 4.31 2.80 -2.22
C SER A 88 5.51 3.76 -2.29
N ILE A 89 5.72 4.56 -1.24
CA ILE A 89 6.88 5.45 -1.13
C ILE A 89 8.17 4.62 -1.03
N ILE A 90 8.19 3.57 -0.20
CA ILE A 90 9.36 2.69 -0.05
C ILE A 90 9.69 2.02 -1.39
N VAL A 91 8.69 1.50 -2.11
CA VAL A 91 8.90 0.90 -3.44
C VAL A 91 9.45 1.92 -4.43
N ALA A 92 8.96 3.15 -4.41
CA ALA A 92 9.49 4.23 -5.25
C ALA A 92 10.93 4.62 -4.86
N MET A 93 11.28 4.58 -3.57
CA MET A 93 12.66 4.78 -3.10
C MET A 93 13.59 3.65 -3.57
N VAL A 94 13.11 2.39 -3.59
CA VAL A 94 13.86 1.26 -4.17
C VAL A 94 14.12 1.51 -5.66
N ALA A 95 13.14 1.96 -6.41
CA ALA A 95 13.32 2.36 -7.80
C ALA A 95 14.34 3.53 -7.95
N GLY A 96 14.48 4.37 -6.92
CA GLY A 96 15.46 5.45 -6.83
C GLY A 96 16.83 5.03 -6.32
N GLY A 97 17.03 3.75 -5.94
CA GLY A 97 18.32 3.21 -5.52
C GLY A 97 18.43 2.80 -4.04
N LEU A 98 17.33 2.82 -3.27
CA LEU A 98 17.32 2.25 -1.92
C LEU A 98 17.53 0.73 -2.01
N PRO A 99 18.50 0.15 -1.29
CA PRO A 99 18.69 -1.29 -1.25
C PRO A 99 17.47 -2.05 -0.75
N ILE A 100 17.15 -3.18 -1.39
CA ILE A 100 16.00 -4.04 -1.01
C ILE A 100 16.16 -4.55 0.42
N THR A 101 17.37 -4.88 0.85
CA THR A 101 17.69 -5.29 2.21
C THR A 101 17.23 -4.31 3.29
N ILE A 102 17.20 -3.02 2.98
CA ILE A 102 16.69 -1.96 3.85
C ILE A 102 15.17 -1.81 3.69
N ALA A 103 14.68 -1.91 2.47
CA ALA A 103 13.26 -1.73 2.18
C ALA A 103 12.37 -2.82 2.81
N ILE A 104 12.82 -4.08 2.84
CA ILE A 104 12.06 -5.21 3.41
C ILE A 104 11.69 -4.97 4.88
N PRO A 105 12.63 -4.69 5.79
CA PRO A 105 12.29 -4.36 7.18
C PRO A 105 11.39 -3.13 7.31
N MET A 106 11.57 -2.11 6.47
CA MET A 106 10.71 -0.93 6.47
C MET A 106 9.26 -1.28 6.10
N ILE A 107 9.04 -2.14 5.10
CA ILE A 107 7.69 -2.60 4.71
C ILE A 107 7.08 -3.45 5.84
N MET A 108 7.86 -4.32 6.46
CA MET A 108 7.40 -5.08 7.64
C MET A 108 6.98 -4.14 8.78
N GLY A 109 7.75 -3.09 9.02
CA GLY A 109 7.43 -2.06 9.99
C GLY A 109 6.16 -1.28 9.62
N ALA A 110 5.96 -0.96 8.35
CA ALA A 110 4.76 -0.29 7.87
C ALA A 110 3.50 -1.11 8.16
N ASN A 111 3.55 -2.43 8.06
CA ASN A 111 2.46 -3.32 8.39
C ASN A 111 2.13 -3.30 9.90
N ILE A 112 3.15 -3.30 10.76
CA ILE A 112 2.95 -3.15 12.22
C ILE A 112 2.37 -1.76 12.54
N GLY A 113 2.83 -0.71 11.87
CA GLY A 113 2.33 0.65 12.06
C GLY A 113 0.82 0.78 11.83
N THR A 114 0.26 -0.01 10.90
CA THR A 114 -1.20 -0.10 10.70
C THR A 114 -1.91 -0.66 11.92
N SER A 115 -1.33 -1.65 12.57
CA SER A 115 -1.85 -2.26 13.79
C SER A 115 -1.96 -1.23 14.92
N ILE A 116 -0.90 -0.45 15.15
CA ILE A 116 -0.89 0.62 16.15
C ILE A 116 -2.03 1.60 15.89
N THR A 117 -2.22 2.02 14.64
CA THR A 117 -3.30 2.93 14.26
C THR A 117 -4.68 2.33 14.54
N SER A 118 -4.90 1.07 14.17
CA SER A 118 -6.16 0.36 14.41
C SER A 118 -6.49 0.26 15.90
N THR A 119 -5.48 -0.03 16.72
CA THR A 119 -5.63 -0.09 18.17
C THR A 119 -5.96 1.28 18.75
N LEU A 120 -5.29 2.35 18.32
CA LEU A 120 -5.59 3.73 18.75
C LEU A 120 -7.02 4.15 18.36
N VAL A 121 -7.47 3.81 17.15
CA VAL A 121 -8.85 4.09 16.71
C VAL A 121 -9.86 3.32 17.56
N SER A 122 -9.58 2.05 17.92
CA SER A 122 -10.47 1.26 18.78
C SER A 122 -10.65 1.88 20.17
N LEU A 123 -9.61 2.52 20.71
CA LEU A 123 -9.69 3.25 21.98
C LEU A 123 -10.64 4.45 21.93
N GLY A 124 -10.87 5.04 20.74
CA GLY A 124 -11.87 6.11 20.55
C GLY A 124 -13.31 5.65 20.85
N HIS A 125 -13.59 4.35 20.81
CA HIS A 125 -14.90 3.76 21.10
C HIS A 125 -15.07 3.30 22.54
N ILE A 126 -14.15 3.65 23.45
CA ILE A 126 -14.14 3.19 24.85
C ILE A 126 -15.42 3.54 25.62
N ALA A 127 -16.15 4.58 25.18
CA ALA A 127 -17.41 5.00 25.78
C ALA A 127 -18.56 4.02 25.51
N ASP A 128 -18.55 3.26 24.39
CA ASP A 128 -19.49 2.20 24.11
C ASP A 128 -18.82 0.84 24.25
N LYS A 129 -19.16 0.14 25.34
CA LYS A 129 -18.52 -1.12 25.70
C LYS A 129 -18.68 -2.22 24.63
N LYS A 130 -19.78 -2.25 23.89
CA LYS A 130 -20.03 -3.26 22.86
C LYS A 130 -19.25 -2.95 21.58
N GLU A 131 -19.23 -1.70 21.18
CA GLU A 131 -18.45 -1.24 20.01
C GLU A 131 -16.96 -1.36 20.28
N PHE A 132 -16.50 -0.93 21.46
CA PHE A 132 -15.12 -1.09 21.88
C PHE A 132 -14.66 -2.56 21.83
N GLN A 133 -15.42 -3.49 22.42
CA GLN A 133 -15.06 -4.90 22.41
C GLN A 133 -14.90 -5.46 21.00
N ARG A 134 -15.79 -5.10 20.08
CA ARG A 134 -15.73 -5.55 18.67
C ARG A 134 -14.56 -4.92 17.93
N ALA A 135 -14.39 -3.61 18.05
CA ALA A 135 -13.30 -2.89 17.40
C ALA A 135 -11.93 -3.34 17.91
N PHE A 136 -11.79 -3.46 19.24
CA PHE A 136 -10.55 -3.89 19.86
C PHE A 136 -10.20 -5.35 19.55
N ALA A 137 -11.17 -6.27 19.56
CA ALA A 137 -10.93 -7.66 19.19
C ALA A 137 -10.48 -7.78 17.73
N SER A 138 -11.11 -7.03 16.81
CA SER A 138 -10.70 -7.02 15.40
C SER A 138 -9.29 -6.46 15.21
N ALA A 139 -8.97 -5.34 15.87
CA ALA A 139 -7.64 -4.75 15.85
C ALA A 139 -6.59 -5.73 16.40
N THR A 140 -6.85 -6.36 17.55
CA THR A 140 -5.93 -7.28 18.20
C THR A 140 -5.60 -8.52 17.34
N ILE A 141 -6.58 -9.07 16.62
CA ILE A 141 -6.34 -10.19 15.70
C ILE A 141 -5.38 -9.77 14.58
N HIS A 142 -5.61 -8.60 14.00
CA HIS A 142 -4.76 -8.06 12.96
C HIS A 142 -3.34 -7.77 13.47
N ASP A 143 -3.25 -7.20 14.66
CA ASP A 143 -1.98 -6.89 15.34
C ASP A 143 -1.16 -8.15 15.61
N PHE A 144 -1.81 -9.21 16.13
CA PHE A 144 -1.17 -10.48 16.37
C PHE A 144 -0.62 -11.11 15.10
N PHE A 145 -1.40 -11.06 14.01
CA PHE A 145 -0.97 -11.60 12.72
C PHE A 145 0.25 -10.85 12.17
N ASN A 146 0.24 -9.53 12.22
CA ASN A 146 1.35 -8.71 11.75
C ASN A 146 2.60 -8.91 12.63
N LEU A 147 2.44 -8.94 13.96
CA LEU A 147 3.53 -9.19 14.89
C LEU A 147 4.13 -10.58 14.68
N LEU A 148 3.29 -11.61 14.57
CA LEU A 148 3.74 -12.98 14.31
C LEU A 148 4.50 -13.08 12.99
N SER A 149 4.01 -12.43 11.96
CA SER A 149 4.67 -12.38 10.64
C SER A 149 6.08 -11.78 10.77
N VAL A 150 6.24 -10.67 11.49
CA VAL A 150 7.56 -10.06 11.70
C VAL A 150 8.46 -10.93 12.57
N VAL A 151 7.94 -11.52 13.64
CA VAL A 151 8.72 -12.41 14.53
C VAL A 151 9.26 -13.64 13.76
N ILE A 152 8.53 -14.12 12.77
CA ILE A 152 8.97 -15.26 11.95
C ILE A 152 9.87 -14.80 10.79
N PHE A 153 9.40 -13.83 9.98
CA PHE A 153 10.07 -13.49 8.73
C PHE A 153 11.28 -12.58 8.90
N LEU A 154 11.31 -11.70 9.91
CA LEU A 154 12.46 -10.82 10.11
C LEU A 154 13.74 -11.61 10.49
N PRO A 155 13.72 -12.58 11.42
CA PRO A 155 14.89 -13.43 11.67
C PRO A 155 15.31 -14.27 10.46
N LEU A 156 14.33 -14.77 9.67
CA LEU A 156 14.62 -15.52 8.44
C LEU A 156 15.27 -14.63 7.38
N GLU A 157 14.83 -13.37 7.28
CA GLU A 157 15.43 -12.42 6.38
C GLU A 157 16.86 -12.07 6.81
N ILE A 158 17.09 -11.81 8.09
CA ILE A 158 18.42 -11.51 8.64
C ILE A 158 19.39 -12.68 8.46
N ALA A 159 18.89 -13.93 8.62
CA ALA A 159 19.75 -15.13 8.56
C ALA A 159 19.99 -15.63 7.13
N PHE A 160 19.00 -15.53 6.25
CA PHE A 160 19.00 -16.22 4.96
C PHE A 160 18.79 -15.31 3.76
N ASN A 161 18.45 -14.02 3.97
CA ASN A 161 18.02 -13.08 2.92
C ASN A 161 16.89 -13.69 2.06
N LEU A 162 15.92 -14.31 2.72
CA LEU A 162 14.89 -15.12 2.07
C LEU A 162 14.03 -14.29 1.11
N LEU A 163 13.53 -13.17 1.58
CA LEU A 163 12.65 -12.29 0.79
C LEU A 163 13.44 -11.54 -0.27
N GLU A 164 14.68 -11.16 0.02
CA GLU A 164 15.58 -10.57 -0.96
C GLU A 164 15.82 -11.54 -2.13
N ARG A 165 16.13 -12.81 -1.85
CA ARG A 165 16.34 -13.85 -2.87
C ARG A 165 15.09 -14.18 -3.68
N LEU A 166 13.90 -14.02 -3.09
CA LEU A 166 12.64 -14.25 -3.79
C LEU A 166 12.21 -13.04 -4.64
N SER A 167 12.69 -11.85 -4.31
CA SER A 167 12.36 -10.61 -5.01
C SER A 167 13.30 -10.28 -6.18
N GLY A 168 14.47 -10.87 -6.23
CA GLY A 168 15.49 -10.72 -7.32
C GLY A 168 15.47 -11.84 -8.26
#